data_dc9090ddf1f5f8c33397d7cc6dcc5afc
#
_entry.id   dc9090ddf1f5f8c33397d7cc6dcc5afc
#
_cell.length_a   1.000
_cell.length_b   1.000
_cell.length_c   1.000
_cell.angle_alpha   90.00
_cell.angle_beta   90.00
_cell.angle_gamma   90.00
#
_symmetry.space_group_name_H-M   'P 1'
#
loop_
_entity.id
_entity.type
_entity.pdbx_description
1 polymer ?
#
loop_
_entity_poly.entity_id
_entity_poly.type
_entity_poly.pdbx_seq_one_letter_code
_entity_poly.pdbx_strand_id
1 'polypeptide(L)'
;MSVLLQTTRLTKYFGETHAVDHVDFMVTEGEVLALIGSNGAGKTTLINLISGLIPVDSGAIVFQGTDITRDSIHAKIARGIARSFQLVNLFDQLTTLDNLALAIFSRDGKTRKLFSLSDADGAVRDEAVAVLQQFGLAGKAGMVAGGLSQGERKLLDVAVAYALRPKLLFLDEPTSGVSTREKAPIMDIISSVVRAGGITAVIVEHDMDVVFKYCPRIVAMHEGTILADGTPEKIRNNEQVTANLLGTQHGA
;
A
#
# COMPACT_ATOMS: atom_id res chain seq x y z
N MET A 1 -19.86 -6.66 7.33
CA MET A 1 -18.59 -5.91 7.23
C MET A 1 -18.94 -4.49 6.84
N SER A 2 -18.35 -3.49 7.49
CA SER A 2 -18.62 -2.08 7.20
C SER A 2 -17.76 -1.58 6.03
N VAL A 3 -18.29 -0.62 5.26
CA VAL A 3 -17.52 0.05 4.20
C VAL A 3 -16.50 0.96 4.85
N LEU A 4 -15.21 0.74 4.56
CA LEU A 4 -14.12 1.57 5.08
C LEU A 4 -13.83 2.74 4.14
N LEU A 5 -13.73 2.45 2.82
CA LEU A 5 -13.48 3.44 1.78
C LEU A 5 -14.47 3.25 0.64
N GLN A 6 -14.97 4.35 0.11
CA GLN A 6 -15.78 4.36 -1.11
C GLN A 6 -15.42 5.56 -1.98
N THR A 7 -15.26 5.33 -3.27
CA THR A 7 -15.24 6.40 -4.26
C THR A 7 -16.54 6.40 -5.06
N THR A 8 -16.98 7.56 -5.49
CA THR A 8 -18.18 7.72 -6.31
C THR A 8 -17.82 8.56 -7.52
N ARG A 9 -17.92 7.94 -8.70
CA ARG A 9 -17.63 8.55 -10.00
C ARG A 9 -16.32 9.35 -9.99
N LEU A 10 -15.29 8.78 -9.36
CA LEU A 10 -14.01 9.45 -9.20
C LEU A 10 -13.34 9.63 -10.56
N THR A 11 -12.88 10.84 -10.83
CA THR A 11 -12.37 11.20 -12.14
C THR A 11 -11.07 12.01 -12.04
N LYS A 12 -10.11 11.68 -12.92
CA LYS A 12 -8.86 12.41 -13.09
C LYS A 12 -8.41 12.39 -14.55
N TYR A 13 -8.21 13.59 -15.10
CA TYR A 13 -7.69 13.78 -16.45
C TYR A 13 -6.30 14.43 -16.42
N PHE A 14 -5.45 14.04 -17.35
CA PHE A 14 -4.20 14.70 -17.66
C PHE A 14 -4.22 15.10 -19.15
N GLY A 15 -4.60 16.35 -19.41
CA GLY A 15 -4.92 16.79 -20.77
C GLY A 15 -6.08 15.99 -21.33
N GLU A 16 -5.89 15.33 -22.45
CA GLU A 16 -6.89 14.46 -23.10
C GLU A 16 -6.92 13.02 -22.53
N THR A 17 -5.96 12.67 -21.66
CA THR A 17 -5.87 11.32 -21.10
C THR A 17 -6.80 11.18 -19.89
N HIS A 18 -7.76 10.26 -19.98
CA HIS A 18 -8.66 9.86 -18.90
C HIS A 18 -7.94 8.82 -18.02
N ALA A 19 -7.13 9.30 -17.07
CA ALA A 19 -6.32 8.40 -16.23
C ALA A 19 -7.15 7.64 -15.18
N VAL A 20 -8.23 8.25 -14.69
CA VAL A 20 -9.30 7.63 -13.87
C VAL A 20 -10.60 8.23 -14.38
N ASP A 21 -11.52 7.38 -14.82
CA ASP A 21 -12.74 7.80 -15.46
C ASP A 21 -13.97 7.19 -14.78
N HIS A 22 -14.69 8.02 -14.02
CA HIS A 22 -15.93 7.67 -13.30
C HIS A 22 -15.83 6.40 -12.45
N VAL A 23 -14.69 6.23 -11.72
CA VAL A 23 -14.41 5.02 -10.95
C VAL A 23 -15.21 5.00 -9.65
N ASP A 24 -16.06 3.96 -9.51
CA ASP A 24 -16.70 3.55 -8.28
C ASP A 24 -15.89 2.39 -7.66
N PHE A 25 -15.16 2.66 -6.59
CA PHE A 25 -14.30 1.70 -5.92
C PHE A 25 -14.67 1.62 -4.45
N MET A 26 -14.83 0.42 -3.92
CA MET A 26 -15.23 0.19 -2.53
C MET A 26 -14.28 -0.80 -1.86
N VAL A 27 -13.92 -0.47 -0.62
CA VAL A 27 -13.09 -1.32 0.26
C VAL A 27 -13.81 -1.52 1.58
N THR A 28 -13.93 -2.76 2.03
CA THR A 28 -14.55 -3.10 3.32
C THR A 28 -13.50 -3.21 4.42
N GLU A 29 -13.91 -3.02 5.66
CA GLU A 29 -13.02 -3.07 6.81
C GLU A 29 -12.46 -4.47 7.02
N GLY A 30 -11.14 -4.58 7.21
CA GLY A 30 -10.43 -5.83 7.46
C GLY A 30 -10.20 -6.69 6.21
N GLU A 31 -10.60 -6.24 5.01
CA GLU A 31 -10.31 -7.01 3.79
C GLU A 31 -8.89 -6.77 3.27
N VAL A 32 -8.39 -7.77 2.55
CA VAL A 32 -7.19 -7.69 1.74
C VAL A 32 -7.61 -7.90 0.30
N LEU A 33 -7.38 -6.93 -0.57
CA LEU A 33 -7.70 -7.02 -1.99
C LEU A 33 -6.51 -6.64 -2.86
N ALA A 34 -6.48 -7.17 -4.08
CA ALA A 34 -5.53 -6.75 -5.10
C ALA A 34 -6.17 -5.75 -6.07
N LEU A 35 -5.40 -4.76 -6.48
CA LEU A 35 -5.69 -3.87 -7.59
C LEU A 35 -4.74 -4.18 -8.73
N ILE A 36 -5.25 -4.78 -9.80
CA ILE A 36 -4.45 -5.22 -10.96
C ILE A 36 -4.79 -4.43 -12.22
N GLY A 37 -3.95 -4.50 -13.22
CA GLY A 37 -4.14 -3.83 -14.51
C GLY A 37 -2.81 -3.66 -15.24
N SER A 38 -2.85 -3.43 -16.54
CA SER A 38 -1.67 -3.11 -17.35
C SER A 38 -1.03 -1.78 -16.91
N ASN A 39 0.17 -1.51 -17.41
CA ASN A 39 0.80 -0.20 -17.25
C ASN A 39 -0.08 0.85 -17.92
N GLY A 40 -0.33 1.96 -17.22
CA GLY A 40 -1.26 3.00 -17.70
C GLY A 40 -2.74 2.75 -17.42
N ALA A 41 -3.12 1.62 -16.81
CA ALA A 41 -4.54 1.32 -16.49
C ALA A 41 -5.19 2.28 -15.47
N GLY A 42 -4.43 3.17 -14.81
CA GLY A 42 -4.95 4.14 -13.86
C GLY A 42 -4.77 3.77 -12.37
N LYS A 43 -4.19 2.60 -12.04
CA LYS A 43 -4.02 2.12 -10.66
C LYS A 43 -3.30 3.12 -9.75
N THR A 44 -2.10 3.55 -10.16
CA THR A 44 -1.30 4.51 -9.41
C THR A 44 -2.01 5.86 -9.28
N THR A 45 -2.73 6.29 -10.32
CA THR A 45 -3.52 7.51 -10.28
C THR A 45 -4.66 7.38 -9.28
N LEU A 46 -5.40 6.28 -9.28
CA LEU A 46 -6.47 6.01 -8.31
C LEU A 46 -5.95 6.08 -6.87
N ILE A 47 -4.83 5.40 -6.58
CA ILE A 47 -4.22 5.45 -5.24
C ILE A 47 -3.73 6.86 -4.90
N ASN A 48 -3.14 7.60 -5.84
CA ASN A 48 -2.70 8.97 -5.63
C ASN A 48 -3.87 9.91 -5.28
N LEU A 49 -5.03 9.74 -5.90
CA LEU A 49 -6.26 10.47 -5.58
C LEU A 49 -6.73 10.15 -4.15
N ILE A 50 -6.83 8.85 -3.83
CA ILE A 50 -7.30 8.39 -2.51
C ILE A 50 -6.35 8.86 -1.42
N SER A 51 -5.04 8.75 -1.61
CA SER A 51 -4.03 9.19 -0.63
C SER A 51 -3.80 10.71 -0.58
N GLY A 52 -4.39 11.47 -1.54
CA GLY A 52 -4.29 12.93 -1.57
C GLY A 52 -2.98 13.49 -2.14
N LEU A 53 -2.23 12.66 -2.87
CA LEU A 53 -1.00 13.09 -3.58
C LEU A 53 -1.32 13.96 -4.79
N ILE A 54 -2.47 13.75 -5.42
CA ILE A 54 -2.96 14.57 -6.53
C ILE A 54 -4.42 14.97 -6.27
N PRO A 55 -4.86 16.15 -6.75
CA PRO A 55 -6.23 16.59 -6.57
C PRO A 55 -7.20 15.84 -7.49
N VAL A 56 -8.43 15.64 -6.99
CA VAL A 56 -9.56 15.08 -7.72
C VAL A 56 -10.14 16.14 -8.66
N ASP A 57 -10.47 15.77 -9.90
CA ASP A 57 -11.14 16.68 -10.84
C ASP A 57 -12.68 16.64 -10.62
N SER A 58 -13.25 15.44 -10.44
CA SER A 58 -14.66 15.28 -10.07
C SER A 58 -14.92 13.96 -9.35
N GLY A 59 -16.10 13.82 -8.74
CA GLY A 59 -16.46 12.67 -7.91
C GLY A 59 -16.17 12.91 -6.42
N ALA A 60 -16.29 11.86 -5.62
CA ALA A 60 -16.13 11.93 -4.17
C ALA A 60 -15.33 10.74 -3.63
N ILE A 61 -14.66 10.96 -2.51
CA ILE A 61 -13.95 9.93 -1.73
C ILE A 61 -14.49 10.00 -0.30
N VAL A 62 -15.11 8.92 0.15
CA VAL A 62 -15.64 8.78 1.51
C VAL A 62 -14.82 7.75 2.27
N PHE A 63 -14.30 8.10 3.43
CA PHE A 63 -13.54 7.23 4.33
C PHE A 63 -14.20 7.20 5.70
N GLN A 64 -14.57 6.02 6.17
CA GLN A 64 -15.33 5.84 7.44
C GLN A 64 -16.56 6.77 7.53
N GLY A 65 -17.33 6.89 6.43
CA GLY A 65 -18.52 7.73 6.36
C GLY A 65 -18.26 9.24 6.28
N THR A 66 -16.99 9.67 6.24
CA THR A 66 -16.62 11.08 6.13
C THR A 66 -16.11 11.37 4.72
N ASP A 67 -16.59 12.45 4.08
CA ASP A 67 -16.02 12.94 2.82
C ASP A 67 -14.62 13.50 3.06
N ILE A 68 -13.63 12.90 2.39
CA ILE A 68 -12.22 13.27 2.45
C ILE A 68 -11.68 13.74 1.10
N THR A 69 -12.56 14.02 0.14
CA THR A 69 -12.20 14.32 -1.25
C THR A 69 -11.16 15.44 -1.34
N ARG A 70 -11.35 16.48 -0.53
CA ARG A 70 -10.49 17.68 -0.52
C ARG A 70 -9.49 17.72 0.64
N ASP A 71 -9.42 16.66 1.44
CA ASP A 71 -8.48 16.59 2.54
C ASP A 71 -7.04 16.57 2.01
N SER A 72 -6.15 17.26 2.73
CA SER A 72 -4.71 17.20 2.44
C SER A 72 -4.15 15.80 2.74
N ILE A 73 -3.00 15.49 2.14
CA ILE A 73 -2.29 14.23 2.43
C ILE A 73 -2.07 14.01 3.93
N HIS A 74 -1.70 15.05 4.68
CA HIS A 74 -1.50 14.98 6.13
C HIS A 74 -2.80 14.65 6.87
N ALA A 75 -3.92 15.24 6.47
CA ALA A 75 -5.23 14.94 7.04
C ALA A 75 -5.65 13.48 6.76
N LYS A 76 -5.40 12.98 5.55
CA LYS A 76 -5.69 11.59 5.17
C LYS A 76 -4.82 10.59 5.94
N ILE A 77 -3.52 10.90 6.14
CA ILE A 77 -2.63 10.10 6.99
C ILE A 77 -3.13 10.10 8.45
N ALA A 78 -3.50 11.26 8.99
CA ALA A 78 -4.04 11.37 10.35
C ALA A 78 -5.35 10.58 10.55
N ARG A 79 -6.13 10.36 9.49
CA ARG A 79 -7.33 9.51 9.52
C ARG A 79 -7.01 8.02 9.48
N GLY A 80 -5.76 7.65 9.15
CA GLY A 80 -5.30 6.27 9.07
C GLY A 80 -5.19 5.71 7.65
N ILE A 81 -4.99 6.55 6.64
CA ILE A 81 -4.64 6.09 5.28
C ILE A 81 -3.12 6.17 5.14
N ALA A 82 -2.46 5.03 4.98
CA ALA A 82 -1.02 4.96 4.72
C ALA A 82 -0.71 4.24 3.40
N ARG A 83 0.49 4.48 2.88
CA ARG A 83 0.96 3.86 1.65
C ARG A 83 2.45 3.51 1.79
N SER A 84 2.83 2.30 1.38
CA SER A 84 4.22 1.99 1.00
C SER A 84 4.46 2.49 -0.43
N PHE A 85 5.68 2.89 -0.74
CA PHE A 85 6.00 3.46 -2.05
C PHE A 85 6.66 2.43 -2.95
N GLN A 86 6.38 2.49 -4.27
CA GLN A 86 7.02 1.65 -5.29
C GLN A 86 8.55 1.85 -5.29
N LEU A 87 9.00 3.09 -5.15
CA LEU A 87 10.39 3.41 -4.81
C LEU A 87 10.48 3.53 -3.29
N VAL A 88 11.21 2.60 -2.67
CA VAL A 88 11.43 2.56 -1.22
C VAL A 88 12.01 3.87 -0.73
N ASN A 89 11.19 4.68 -0.06
CA ASN A 89 11.58 6.01 0.47
C ASN A 89 12.12 5.88 1.91
N LEU A 90 13.19 5.11 2.06
CA LEU A 90 13.90 5.00 3.33
C LEU A 90 15.03 6.04 3.41
N PHE A 91 15.34 6.45 4.61
CA PHE A 91 16.54 7.22 4.89
C PHE A 91 17.74 6.27 4.93
N ASP A 92 18.40 6.10 3.78
CA ASP A 92 19.47 5.11 3.59
C ASP A 92 20.65 5.26 4.57
N GLN A 93 20.89 6.47 5.08
CA GLN A 93 21.95 6.80 6.03
C GLN A 93 21.56 6.52 7.50
N LEU A 94 20.26 6.29 7.76
CA LEU A 94 19.77 5.99 9.09
C LEU A 94 19.69 4.48 9.30
N THR A 95 19.71 4.06 10.57
CA THR A 95 19.52 2.65 10.89
C THR A 95 18.11 2.19 10.57
N THR A 96 17.91 0.89 10.47
CA THR A 96 16.61 0.25 10.33
C THR A 96 15.65 0.67 11.45
N LEU A 97 16.17 0.74 12.69
CA LEU A 97 15.43 1.20 13.86
C LEU A 97 15.05 2.68 13.77
N ASP A 98 15.98 3.54 13.33
CA ASP A 98 15.73 4.99 13.24
C ASP A 98 14.70 5.33 12.18
N ASN A 99 14.66 4.60 11.05
CA ASN A 99 13.61 4.74 10.04
C ASN A 99 12.22 4.51 10.65
N LEU A 100 12.05 3.47 11.46
CA LEU A 100 10.78 3.20 12.16
C LEU A 100 10.49 4.22 13.24
N ALA A 101 11.49 4.57 14.06
CA ALA A 101 11.33 5.58 15.11
C ALA A 101 10.83 6.92 14.55
N LEU A 102 11.34 7.35 13.38
CA LEU A 102 10.87 8.57 12.70
C LEU A 102 9.38 8.49 12.32
N ALA A 103 8.90 7.35 11.82
CA ALA A 103 7.49 7.17 11.50
C ALA A 103 6.62 7.26 12.76
N ILE A 104 7.05 6.63 13.86
CA ILE A 104 6.36 6.67 15.15
C ILE A 104 6.33 8.10 15.71
N PHE A 105 7.47 8.81 15.69
CA PHE A 105 7.55 10.22 16.10
C PHE A 105 6.61 11.11 15.27
N SER A 106 6.55 10.89 13.96
CA SER A 106 5.67 11.63 13.05
C SER A 106 4.21 11.38 13.40
N ARG A 107 3.82 10.12 13.59
CA ARG A 107 2.46 9.73 14.01
C ARG A 107 2.04 10.39 15.32
N ASP A 108 2.94 10.40 16.30
CA ASP A 108 2.65 10.91 17.66
C ASP A 108 2.76 12.43 17.76
N GLY A 109 3.02 13.16 16.66
CA GLY A 109 3.16 14.61 16.65
C GLY A 109 4.40 15.12 17.39
N LYS A 110 5.37 14.25 17.67
CA LYS A 110 6.58 14.56 18.46
C LYS A 110 7.74 15.10 17.61
N THR A 111 7.50 15.46 16.36
CA THR A 111 8.54 15.91 15.40
C THR A 111 9.36 17.12 15.85
N ARG A 112 8.82 17.97 16.74
CA ARG A 112 9.59 19.07 17.37
C ARG A 112 10.70 18.59 18.32
N LYS A 113 10.67 17.32 18.75
CA LYS A 113 11.68 16.71 19.64
C LYS A 113 12.72 15.88 18.89
N LEU A 114 12.76 15.96 17.56
CA LEU A 114 13.72 15.24 16.69
C LEU A 114 15.19 15.47 17.02
N PHE A 115 15.52 16.57 17.68
CA PHE A 115 16.88 16.87 18.17
C PHE A 115 17.31 16.03 19.40
N SER A 116 16.38 15.24 19.97
CA SER A 116 16.67 14.28 21.06
C SER A 116 16.39 12.83 20.62
N LEU A 117 16.78 12.46 19.39
CA LEU A 117 16.75 11.08 18.88
C LEU A 117 17.70 10.15 19.69
N SER A 118 18.54 10.69 20.57
CA SER A 118 19.32 9.93 21.49
C SER A 118 18.51 9.51 22.71
N ASP A 119 18.30 8.22 22.90
CA ASP A 119 17.94 7.51 24.15
C ASP A 119 16.71 7.97 24.96
N ALA A 120 16.07 9.10 24.63
CA ALA A 120 15.12 9.78 25.53
C ALA A 120 13.67 9.30 25.43
N ASP A 121 13.26 8.52 24.43
CA ASP A 121 11.91 7.97 24.35
C ASP A 121 11.94 6.44 24.21
N GLY A 122 12.18 5.76 25.35
CA GLY A 122 12.25 4.30 25.42
C GLY A 122 11.01 3.63 24.81
N ALA A 123 9.82 4.24 24.98
CA ALA A 123 8.59 3.70 24.45
C ALA A 123 8.55 3.66 22.89
N VAL A 124 9.09 4.70 22.24
CA VAL A 124 9.20 4.72 20.77
C VAL A 124 10.18 3.66 20.29
N ARG A 125 11.32 3.52 20.98
CA ARG A 125 12.32 2.51 20.66
C ARG A 125 11.77 1.09 20.84
N ASP A 126 11.06 0.85 21.94
CA ASP A 126 10.44 -0.45 22.23
C ASP A 126 9.37 -0.80 21.19
N GLU A 127 8.52 0.16 20.80
CA GLU A 127 7.54 -0.01 19.73
C GLU A 127 8.23 -0.31 18.39
N ALA A 128 9.28 0.45 18.04
CA ALA A 128 10.02 0.23 16.80
C ALA A 128 10.67 -1.16 16.76
N VAL A 129 11.25 -1.61 17.87
CA VAL A 129 11.82 -2.98 17.99
C VAL A 129 10.70 -4.02 17.84
N ALA A 130 9.54 -3.83 18.47
CA ALA A 130 8.42 -4.74 18.33
C ALA A 130 7.92 -4.86 16.88
N VAL A 131 7.85 -3.74 16.15
CA VAL A 131 7.52 -3.74 14.72
C VAL A 131 8.59 -4.49 13.91
N LEU A 132 9.88 -4.22 14.16
CA LEU A 132 10.97 -4.96 13.49
C LEU A 132 10.88 -6.47 13.71
N GLN A 133 10.49 -6.91 14.91
CA GLN A 133 10.30 -8.33 15.22
C GLN A 133 9.17 -8.94 14.37
N GLN A 134 8.04 -8.25 14.23
CA GLN A 134 6.92 -8.70 13.40
C GLN A 134 7.30 -8.88 11.94
N PHE A 135 8.18 -8.00 11.43
CA PHE A 135 8.67 -8.06 10.04
C PHE A 135 9.94 -8.89 9.85
N GLY A 136 10.43 -9.59 10.90
CA GLY A 136 11.63 -10.43 10.81
C GLY A 136 12.95 -9.65 10.69
N LEU A 137 12.94 -8.35 11.01
CA LEU A 137 14.08 -7.44 10.86
C LEU A 137 14.78 -7.11 12.19
N ALA A 138 14.41 -7.75 13.32
CA ALA A 138 14.97 -7.42 14.64
C ALA A 138 16.50 -7.52 14.68
N GLY A 139 17.08 -8.56 14.04
CA GLY A 139 18.55 -8.74 13.95
C GLY A 139 19.27 -7.68 13.11
N LYS A 140 18.52 -6.82 12.42
CA LYS A 140 19.03 -5.74 11.55
C LYS A 140 18.80 -4.34 12.13
N ALA A 141 18.30 -4.23 13.36
CA ALA A 141 17.92 -2.94 13.97
C ALA A 141 19.02 -1.87 13.89
N GLY A 142 20.27 -2.23 14.16
CA GLY A 142 21.42 -1.32 14.08
C GLY A 142 22.04 -1.17 12.69
N MET A 143 21.57 -1.91 11.68
CA MET A 143 22.10 -1.82 10.32
C MET A 143 21.52 -0.58 9.62
N VAL A 144 22.35 0.17 8.90
CA VAL A 144 21.89 1.27 8.04
C VAL A 144 21.01 0.73 6.91
N ALA A 145 19.90 1.40 6.63
CA ALA A 145 18.90 0.93 5.67
C ALA A 145 19.47 0.70 4.27
N GLY A 146 20.46 1.50 3.85
CA GLY A 146 21.16 1.32 2.58
C GLY A 146 21.96 0.01 2.47
N GLY A 147 22.27 -0.66 3.59
CA GLY A 147 22.97 -1.96 3.62
C GLY A 147 22.06 -3.18 3.60
N LEU A 148 20.74 -2.99 3.66
CA LEU A 148 19.76 -4.07 3.58
C LEU A 148 19.66 -4.66 2.15
N SER A 149 19.33 -5.95 2.05
CA SER A 149 18.95 -6.56 0.78
C SER A 149 17.65 -5.93 0.23
N GLN A 150 17.37 -6.14 -1.05
CA GLN A 150 16.14 -5.61 -1.68
C GLN A 150 14.87 -6.09 -0.95
N GLY A 151 14.81 -7.37 -0.60
CA GLY A 151 13.67 -7.93 0.14
C GLY A 151 13.52 -7.33 1.54
N GLU A 152 14.63 -7.15 2.26
CA GLU A 152 14.63 -6.51 3.59
C GLU A 152 14.22 -5.03 3.51
N ARG A 153 14.65 -4.33 2.46
CA ARG A 153 14.22 -2.94 2.21
C ARG A 153 12.72 -2.83 1.95
N LYS A 154 12.15 -3.77 1.18
CA LYS A 154 10.70 -3.85 0.95
C LYS A 154 9.94 -4.12 2.25
N LEU A 155 10.42 -5.05 3.07
CA LEU A 155 9.83 -5.31 4.38
C LEU A 155 9.91 -4.08 5.30
N LEU A 156 11.03 -3.36 5.31
CA LEU A 156 11.20 -2.16 6.11
C LEU A 156 10.27 -1.03 5.64
N ASP A 157 10.09 -0.83 4.33
CA ASP A 157 9.17 0.17 3.79
C ASP A 157 7.72 -0.09 4.24
N VAL A 158 7.28 -1.35 4.15
CA VAL A 158 5.97 -1.76 4.66
C VAL A 158 5.88 -1.60 6.18
N ALA A 159 6.94 -1.93 6.93
CA ALA A 159 7.00 -1.76 8.37
C ALA A 159 6.88 -0.29 8.80
N VAL A 160 7.51 0.63 8.06
CA VAL A 160 7.40 2.09 8.26
C VAL A 160 5.96 2.56 8.06
N ALA A 161 5.29 2.12 6.98
CA ALA A 161 3.89 2.43 6.73
C ALA A 161 2.96 1.80 7.80
N TYR A 162 3.25 0.58 8.25
CA TYR A 162 2.55 -0.12 9.32
C TYR A 162 2.69 0.60 10.68
N ALA A 163 3.87 1.14 10.99
CA ALA A 163 4.13 1.88 12.24
C ALA A 163 3.27 3.15 12.38
N LEU A 164 2.70 3.67 11.30
CA LEU A 164 1.70 4.74 11.32
C LEU A 164 0.34 4.28 11.88
N ARG A 165 0.17 2.98 12.18
CA ARG A 165 -1.08 2.35 12.64
C ARG A 165 -2.25 2.63 11.70
N PRO A 166 -2.11 2.30 10.40
CA PRO A 166 -3.13 2.61 9.42
C PRO A 166 -4.39 1.75 9.60
N LYS A 167 -5.54 2.30 9.22
CA LYS A 167 -6.79 1.56 9.01
C LYS A 167 -6.85 1.01 7.58
N LEU A 168 -6.29 1.77 6.63
CA LEU A 168 -6.15 1.39 5.23
C LEU A 168 -4.69 1.55 4.81
N LEU A 169 -4.10 0.45 4.35
CA LEU A 169 -2.72 0.39 3.89
C LEU A 169 -2.69 0.07 2.39
N PHE A 170 -2.14 0.97 1.59
CA PHE A 170 -1.82 0.70 0.20
C PHE A 170 -0.40 0.14 0.11
N LEU A 171 -0.24 -1.02 -0.52
CA LEU A 171 1.02 -1.68 -0.79
C LEU A 171 1.28 -1.64 -2.30
N ASP A 172 2.24 -0.82 -2.71
CA ASP A 172 2.54 -0.60 -4.12
C ASP A 172 3.73 -1.46 -4.54
N GLU A 173 3.45 -2.56 -5.24
CA GLU A 173 4.40 -3.55 -5.72
C GLU A 173 5.38 -4.04 -4.62
N PRO A 174 4.86 -4.62 -3.52
CA PRO A 174 5.69 -5.00 -2.38
C PRO A 174 6.73 -6.09 -2.72
N THR A 175 6.57 -6.78 -3.86
CA THR A 175 7.52 -7.82 -4.31
C THR A 175 8.31 -7.44 -5.56
N SER A 176 8.22 -6.18 -6.02
CA SER A 176 9.00 -5.74 -7.19
C SER A 176 10.50 -5.69 -6.90
N GLY A 177 11.30 -6.11 -7.88
CA GLY A 177 12.76 -6.08 -7.78
C GLY A 177 13.39 -7.18 -6.92
N VAL A 178 12.60 -8.11 -6.35
CA VAL A 178 13.11 -9.27 -5.61
C VAL A 178 13.04 -10.54 -6.46
N SER A 179 13.88 -11.51 -6.13
CA SER A 179 13.89 -12.80 -6.84
C SER A 179 12.56 -13.56 -6.61
N THR A 180 12.18 -14.40 -7.58
CA THR A 180 10.95 -15.21 -7.49
C THR A 180 10.90 -16.06 -6.19
N ARG A 181 12.06 -16.51 -5.69
CA ARG A 181 12.14 -17.30 -4.45
C ARG A 181 11.86 -16.49 -3.20
N GLU A 182 12.11 -15.19 -3.22
CA GLU A 182 11.91 -14.28 -2.08
C GLU A 182 10.51 -13.70 -2.01
N LYS A 183 9.76 -13.67 -3.13
CA LYS A 183 8.40 -13.09 -3.17
C LYS A 183 7.45 -13.73 -2.16
N ALA A 184 7.39 -15.06 -2.14
CA ALA A 184 6.49 -15.76 -1.23
C ALA A 184 6.84 -15.53 0.25
N PRO A 185 8.11 -15.68 0.72
CA PRO A 185 8.48 -15.33 2.08
C PRO A 185 8.13 -13.88 2.49
N ILE A 186 8.37 -12.91 1.60
CA ILE A 186 8.02 -11.50 1.87
C ILE A 186 6.51 -11.34 2.03
N MET A 187 5.72 -11.90 1.11
CA MET A 187 4.27 -11.82 1.17
C MET A 187 3.67 -12.59 2.35
N ASP A 188 4.27 -13.71 2.76
CA ASP A 188 3.85 -14.45 3.96
C ASP A 188 4.00 -13.58 5.21
N ILE A 189 5.13 -12.85 5.37
CA ILE A 189 5.34 -11.91 6.47
C ILE A 189 4.31 -10.78 6.41
N ILE A 190 4.20 -10.08 5.26
CA ILE A 190 3.28 -8.95 5.08
C ILE A 190 1.84 -9.38 5.39
N SER A 191 1.38 -10.48 4.79
CA SER A 191 0.01 -10.98 4.98
C SER A 191 -0.26 -11.37 6.43
N SER A 192 0.72 -11.97 7.11
CA SER A 192 0.60 -12.33 8.53
C SER A 192 0.43 -11.09 9.39
N VAL A 193 1.28 -10.07 9.20
CA VAL A 193 1.25 -8.83 9.99
C VAL A 193 -0.04 -8.04 9.72
N VAL A 194 -0.44 -7.89 8.46
CA VAL A 194 -1.67 -7.19 8.08
C VAL A 194 -2.90 -7.84 8.71
N ARG A 195 -3.00 -9.18 8.64
CA ARG A 195 -4.12 -9.93 9.23
C ARG A 195 -4.11 -9.86 10.76
N ALA A 196 -2.96 -10.05 11.39
CA ALA A 196 -2.84 -9.98 12.85
C ALA A 196 -3.19 -8.58 13.39
N GLY A 197 -2.86 -7.53 12.64
CA GLY A 197 -3.19 -6.14 12.96
C GLY A 197 -4.64 -5.73 12.64
N GLY A 198 -5.43 -6.59 11.99
CA GLY A 198 -6.79 -6.25 11.53
C GLY A 198 -6.82 -5.11 10.52
N ILE A 199 -5.73 -4.92 9.78
CA ILE A 199 -5.58 -3.80 8.83
C ILE A 199 -6.24 -4.15 7.50
N THR A 200 -6.96 -3.19 6.94
CA THR A 200 -7.45 -3.27 5.56
C THR A 200 -6.31 -2.96 4.61
N ALA A 201 -6.08 -3.81 3.60
CA ALA A 201 -4.97 -3.61 2.66
C ALA A 201 -5.42 -3.68 1.20
N VAL A 202 -4.89 -2.76 0.40
CA VAL A 202 -4.99 -2.77 -1.07
C VAL A 202 -3.59 -2.99 -1.63
N ILE A 203 -3.39 -4.11 -2.31
CA ILE A 203 -2.10 -4.52 -2.86
C ILE A 203 -2.12 -4.29 -4.37
N VAL A 204 -1.23 -3.46 -4.87
CA VAL A 204 -0.96 -3.34 -6.31
C VAL A 204 0.15 -4.30 -6.65
N GLU A 205 -0.12 -5.23 -7.52
CA GLU A 205 0.86 -6.24 -7.95
C GLU A 205 0.65 -6.61 -9.42
N HIS A 206 1.73 -7.00 -10.07
CA HIS A 206 1.73 -7.50 -11.45
C HIS A 206 1.97 -9.00 -11.52
N ASP A 207 2.48 -9.60 -10.44
CA ASP A 207 2.69 -11.04 -10.34
C ASP A 207 1.38 -11.73 -9.97
N MET A 208 0.77 -12.37 -10.97
CA MET A 208 -0.54 -13.00 -10.78
C MET A 208 -0.51 -14.20 -9.82
N ASP A 209 0.64 -14.88 -9.67
CA ASP A 209 0.78 -15.97 -8.70
C ASP A 209 0.70 -15.42 -7.28
N VAL A 210 1.33 -14.26 -7.02
CA VAL A 210 1.23 -13.54 -5.76
C VAL A 210 -0.22 -13.09 -5.53
N VAL A 211 -0.84 -12.44 -6.52
CA VAL A 211 -2.22 -11.94 -6.43
C VAL A 211 -3.20 -13.05 -6.08
N PHE A 212 -3.18 -14.15 -6.84
CA PHE A 212 -4.12 -15.26 -6.65
C PHE A 212 -3.92 -16.01 -5.32
N LYS A 213 -2.69 -16.06 -4.82
CA LYS A 213 -2.37 -16.74 -3.56
C LYS A 213 -2.79 -15.92 -2.32
N TYR A 214 -2.60 -14.60 -2.36
CA TYR A 214 -2.70 -13.77 -1.15
C TYR A 214 -3.95 -12.90 -1.07
N CYS A 215 -4.64 -12.64 -2.19
CA CYS A 215 -5.76 -11.70 -2.24
C CYS A 215 -7.07 -12.42 -2.55
N PRO A 216 -8.01 -12.49 -1.59
CA PRO A 216 -9.31 -13.15 -1.77
C PRO A 216 -10.27 -12.36 -2.68
N ARG A 217 -10.01 -11.08 -2.92
CA ARG A 217 -10.73 -10.23 -3.87
C ARG A 217 -9.74 -9.49 -4.76
N ILE A 218 -10.08 -9.36 -6.02
CA ILE A 218 -9.27 -8.72 -7.05
C ILE A 218 -10.13 -7.74 -7.80
N VAL A 219 -9.64 -6.51 -7.92
CA VAL A 219 -10.22 -5.46 -8.76
C VAL A 219 -9.28 -5.23 -9.94
N ALA A 220 -9.78 -5.43 -11.14
CA ALA A 220 -9.03 -5.25 -12.38
C ALA A 220 -9.37 -3.90 -13.00
N MET A 221 -8.37 -3.08 -13.29
CA MET A 221 -8.51 -1.80 -13.99
C MET A 221 -7.97 -1.90 -15.42
N HIS A 222 -8.64 -1.21 -16.32
CA HIS A 222 -8.21 -1.03 -17.70
C HIS A 222 -8.64 0.36 -18.18
N GLU A 223 -7.74 1.10 -18.84
CA GLU A 223 -8.00 2.42 -19.42
C GLU A 223 -8.79 3.37 -18.49
N GLY A 224 -8.34 3.47 -17.22
CA GLY A 224 -8.91 4.38 -16.24
C GLY A 224 -10.23 3.92 -15.61
N THR A 225 -10.76 2.75 -15.97
CA THR A 225 -12.03 2.22 -15.45
C THR A 225 -11.86 0.89 -14.72
N ILE A 226 -12.83 0.48 -13.91
CA ILE A 226 -12.88 -0.87 -13.34
C ILE A 226 -13.48 -1.80 -14.38
N LEU A 227 -12.68 -2.76 -14.82
CA LEU A 227 -13.05 -3.78 -15.79
C LEU A 227 -13.79 -4.95 -15.14
N ALA A 228 -13.31 -5.38 -13.97
CA ALA A 228 -13.88 -6.51 -13.23
C ALA A 228 -13.56 -6.41 -11.73
N ASP A 229 -14.42 -7.00 -10.91
CA ASP A 229 -14.31 -7.08 -9.46
C ASP A 229 -14.84 -8.43 -8.98
N GLY A 230 -14.04 -9.19 -8.26
CA GLY A 230 -14.46 -10.50 -7.78
C GLY A 230 -13.37 -11.34 -7.17
N THR A 231 -13.73 -12.62 -6.93
CA THR A 231 -12.79 -13.62 -6.44
C THR A 231 -11.74 -13.99 -7.50
N PRO A 232 -10.60 -14.57 -7.10
CA PRO A 232 -9.59 -15.06 -8.03
C PRO A 232 -10.16 -15.92 -9.17
N GLU A 233 -11.13 -16.78 -8.86
CA GLU A 233 -11.78 -17.64 -9.86
C GLU A 233 -12.61 -16.84 -10.88
N LYS A 234 -13.39 -15.85 -10.41
CA LYS A 234 -14.17 -14.97 -11.30
C LYS A 234 -13.26 -14.17 -12.23
N ILE A 235 -12.13 -13.68 -11.70
CA ILE A 235 -11.16 -12.90 -12.48
C ILE A 235 -10.46 -13.77 -13.53
N ARG A 236 -10.05 -14.99 -13.17
CA ARG A 236 -9.44 -15.94 -14.13
C ARG A 236 -10.38 -16.31 -15.28
N ASN A 237 -11.67 -16.44 -15.00
CA ASN A 237 -12.68 -16.85 -15.96
C ASN A 237 -13.31 -15.66 -16.74
N ASN A 238 -12.88 -14.43 -16.45
CA ASN A 238 -13.36 -13.25 -17.14
C ASN A 238 -12.59 -13.07 -18.46
N GLU A 239 -13.29 -13.24 -19.61
CA GLU A 239 -12.70 -13.14 -20.94
C GLU A 239 -12.06 -11.78 -21.20
N GLN A 240 -12.67 -10.69 -20.75
CA GLN A 240 -12.12 -9.35 -20.92
C GLN A 240 -10.84 -9.15 -20.09
N VAL A 241 -10.79 -9.66 -18.86
CA VAL A 241 -9.58 -9.62 -18.03
C VAL A 241 -8.49 -10.48 -18.67
N THR A 242 -8.84 -11.66 -19.14
CA THR A 242 -7.88 -12.56 -19.81
C THR A 242 -7.31 -11.92 -21.07
N ALA A 243 -8.15 -11.33 -21.91
CA ALA A 243 -7.69 -10.69 -23.15
C ALA A 243 -6.82 -9.46 -22.90
N ASN A 244 -7.17 -8.61 -21.91
CA ASN A 244 -6.51 -7.31 -21.70
C ASN A 244 -5.35 -7.36 -20.70
N LEU A 245 -5.33 -8.32 -19.79
CA LEU A 245 -4.36 -8.36 -18.69
C LEU A 245 -3.56 -9.67 -18.61
N LEU A 246 -4.18 -10.83 -18.89
CA LEU A 246 -3.55 -12.14 -18.74
C LEU A 246 -3.05 -12.70 -20.05
N GLY A 247 -3.66 -12.37 -21.17
CA GLY A 247 -3.32 -12.88 -22.50
C GLY A 247 -1.99 -12.37 -23.06
N THR A 248 -1.39 -11.33 -22.46
CA THR A 248 -0.08 -10.80 -22.88
C THR A 248 1.11 -11.52 -22.22
N GLN A 249 0.89 -12.43 -21.27
CA GLN A 249 1.97 -13.14 -20.57
C GLN A 249 2.31 -14.52 -21.15
N HIS A 250 1.58 -15.01 -22.17
CA HIS A 250 1.81 -16.34 -22.78
C HIS A 250 2.37 -16.28 -24.19
N GLY A 251 2.96 -15.16 -24.60
CA GLY A 251 3.55 -14.96 -25.91
C GLY A 251 4.96 -14.39 -25.89
N ALA A 252 5.91 -15.08 -25.23
CA ALA A 252 7.34 -14.90 -25.48
C ALA A 252 8.10 -16.13 -24.98
#